data_df9ec9f15fc21b7c74e9ad25d00d5ff6
#
_entry.id   df9ec9f15fc21b7c74e9ad25d00d5ff6
#
_cell.length_a   1.000
_cell.length_b   1.000
_cell.length_c   1.000
_cell.angle_alpha   90.00
_cell.angle_beta   90.00
_cell.angle_gamma   90.00
#
_symmetry.space_group_name_H-M   'P 1'
#
loop_
_entity.id
_entity.type
_entity.pdbx_description
1 polymer ?
#
loop_
_entity_poly.entity_id
_entity_poly.type
_entity_poly.pdbx_seq_one_letter_code
_entity_poly.pdbx_strand_id
1 'polypeptide(L)'
;KNNKLGEHKNSLLVTYPRTISIIFGHYPYPEAIHNMLIDIKNNVDPKMENYTNVKGGMTAWNHFIGKDMFNQFMVYLINKHQTTHPNLFEYFLERNMVEDAWGNEIKPGDSLNYHEHYSTHGILYLTDGCDLILPELNIKITPKAGDYYIFPPCITHGFDVYQGDKNRYSLIFNITQKDSSFNINKKLEKLKEKTNV
;
A
#
# COMPACT_ATOMS: atom_id res chain seq x y z
N LYS A 1 16.56 54.93 17.26
CA LYS A 1 15.93 54.58 15.95
C LYS A 1 15.74 53.07 15.93
N ASN A 2 14.49 52.65 16.16
CA ASN A 2 14.08 51.27 16.17
C ASN A 2 13.84 50.81 14.74
N ASN A 3 14.70 49.94 14.21
CA ASN A 3 14.37 49.18 13.00
C ASN A 3 13.51 47.98 13.39
N LYS A 4 12.24 48.10 13.19
CA LYS A 4 11.33 46.96 13.18
C LYS A 4 11.64 46.16 11.92
N LEU A 5 12.20 44.96 12.07
CA LEU A 5 12.25 43.94 11.04
C LEU A 5 10.81 43.57 10.71
N GLY A 6 10.41 43.79 9.45
CA GLY A 6 9.08 43.47 8.96
C GLY A 6 8.81 41.97 9.06
N GLU A 7 7.71 41.64 9.72
CA GLU A 7 7.16 40.31 9.70
C GLU A 7 6.79 39.95 8.25
N HIS A 8 7.52 39.02 7.64
CA HIS A 8 7.10 38.39 6.40
C HIS A 8 5.96 37.39 6.73
N LYS A 9 4.77 37.91 6.88
CA LYS A 9 3.54 37.11 6.84
C LYS A 9 3.13 36.95 5.39
N ASN A 10 3.67 35.97 4.69
CA ASN A 10 3.13 35.54 3.41
C ASN A 10 3.36 34.06 3.22
N SER A 11 2.72 33.23 4.03
CA SER A 11 2.40 31.87 3.64
C SER A 11 0.97 31.87 3.12
N LEU A 12 0.78 31.79 1.81
CA LEU A 12 -0.51 31.55 1.18
C LEU A 12 -0.76 30.05 1.26
N LEU A 13 -1.66 29.64 2.17
CA LEU A 13 -2.17 28.27 2.19
C LEU A 13 -3.14 28.11 1.02
N VAL A 14 -2.65 27.62 -0.11
CA VAL A 14 -3.50 27.27 -1.26
C VAL A 14 -3.89 25.82 -1.10
N THR A 15 -5.12 25.56 -0.67
CA THR A 15 -5.71 24.24 -0.69
C THR A 15 -6.28 23.98 -2.09
N TYR A 16 -5.62 23.11 -2.85
CA TYR A 16 -6.20 22.55 -4.06
C TYR A 16 -7.07 21.34 -3.68
N PRO A 17 -8.30 21.23 -4.23
CA PRO A 17 -9.05 19.98 -4.09
C PRO A 17 -8.25 18.86 -4.75
N ARG A 18 -7.78 17.90 -3.96
CA ARG A 18 -7.02 16.75 -4.43
C ARG A 18 -8.00 15.63 -4.73
N THR A 19 -8.13 15.24 -5.99
CA THR A 19 -8.85 14.03 -6.36
C THR A 19 -7.96 12.84 -6.02
N ILE A 20 -8.44 11.96 -5.15
CA ILE A 20 -7.79 10.72 -4.79
C ILE A 20 -8.52 9.59 -5.51
N SER A 21 -7.79 8.80 -6.28
CA SER A 21 -8.33 7.62 -6.96
C SER A 21 -7.91 6.37 -6.20
N ILE A 22 -8.88 5.59 -5.72
CA ILE A 22 -8.67 4.28 -5.13
C ILE A 22 -9.20 3.24 -6.09
N ILE A 23 -8.36 2.29 -6.49
CA ILE A 23 -8.78 1.16 -7.32
C ILE A 23 -9.25 0.06 -6.38
N PHE A 24 -10.42 -0.51 -6.65
CA PHE A 24 -10.94 -1.62 -5.88
C PHE A 24 -11.71 -2.60 -6.76
N GLY A 25 -11.87 -3.81 -6.27
CA GLY A 25 -12.64 -4.85 -6.93
C GLY A 25 -12.60 -6.16 -6.19
N HIS A 26 -13.02 -7.21 -6.87
CA HIS A 26 -13.06 -8.56 -6.33
C HIS A 26 -12.30 -9.51 -7.25
N TYR A 27 -11.37 -10.30 -6.69
CA TYR A 27 -10.62 -11.35 -7.36
C TYR A 27 -11.43 -12.64 -7.35
N PRO A 28 -11.99 -13.10 -8.50
CA PRO A 28 -13.03 -14.10 -8.54
C PRO A 28 -12.50 -15.54 -8.58
N TYR A 29 -11.36 -15.83 -7.96
CA TYR A 29 -10.72 -17.15 -7.99
C TYR A 29 -10.55 -17.70 -6.57
N PRO A 30 -11.58 -18.33 -5.98
CA PRO A 30 -11.59 -18.77 -4.59
C PRO A 30 -10.50 -19.80 -4.28
N GLU A 31 -10.14 -20.64 -5.24
CA GLU A 31 -9.05 -21.61 -5.08
C GLU A 31 -7.68 -20.92 -4.95
N ALA A 32 -7.42 -19.90 -5.77
CA ALA A 32 -6.19 -19.12 -5.68
C ALA A 32 -6.11 -18.36 -4.35
N ILE A 33 -7.23 -17.79 -3.89
CA ILE A 33 -7.34 -17.13 -2.59
C ILE A 33 -7.03 -18.12 -1.46
N HIS A 34 -7.62 -19.33 -1.54
CA HIS A 34 -7.38 -20.38 -0.55
C HIS A 34 -5.89 -20.82 -0.52
N ASN A 35 -5.28 -20.98 -1.68
CA ASN A 35 -3.87 -21.38 -1.77
C ASN A 35 -2.94 -20.30 -1.18
N MET A 36 -3.19 -19.01 -1.45
CA MET A 36 -2.47 -17.89 -0.82
C MET A 36 -2.65 -17.89 0.70
N LEU A 37 -3.87 -18.12 1.18
CA LEU A 37 -4.18 -18.21 2.61
C LEU A 37 -3.37 -19.33 3.29
N ILE A 38 -3.36 -20.53 2.72
CA ILE A 38 -2.60 -21.67 3.26
C ILE A 38 -1.10 -21.37 3.22
N ASP A 39 -0.63 -20.74 2.16
CA ASP A 39 0.78 -20.37 2.05
C ASP A 39 1.18 -19.38 3.16
N ILE A 40 0.38 -18.36 3.44
CA ILE A 40 0.64 -17.43 4.56
C ILE A 40 0.65 -18.18 5.89
N LYS A 41 -0.38 -18.99 6.18
CA LYS A 41 -0.49 -19.76 7.43
C LYS A 41 0.76 -20.60 7.73
N ASN A 42 1.34 -21.16 6.69
CA ASN A 42 2.50 -22.05 6.82
C ASN A 42 3.85 -21.31 6.87
N ASN A 43 3.86 -20.00 6.58
CA ASN A 43 5.08 -19.22 6.41
C ASN A 43 5.10 -17.91 7.21
N VAL A 44 4.24 -17.76 8.23
CA VAL A 44 4.38 -16.66 9.20
C VAL A 44 5.74 -16.81 9.88
N ASP A 45 6.55 -15.75 9.82
CA ASP A 45 7.88 -15.73 10.42
C ASP A 45 7.80 -15.14 11.84
N PRO A 46 8.13 -15.91 12.89
CA PRO A 46 8.12 -15.39 14.26
C PRO A 46 9.02 -14.16 14.48
N LYS A 47 10.06 -13.98 13.66
CA LYS A 47 10.94 -12.80 13.71
C LYS A 47 10.28 -11.55 13.17
N MET A 48 9.21 -11.69 12.39
CA MET A 48 8.46 -10.60 11.79
C MET A 48 7.23 -10.22 12.63
N GLU A 49 6.96 -10.92 13.72
CA GLU A 49 5.84 -10.59 14.61
C GLU A 49 6.05 -9.20 15.24
N ASN A 50 5.04 -8.33 15.10
CA ASN A 50 5.09 -6.93 15.56
C ASN A 50 6.28 -6.10 15.02
N TYR A 51 6.88 -6.52 13.91
CA TYR A 51 8.07 -5.88 13.36
C TYR A 51 7.79 -4.51 12.72
N THR A 52 6.55 -4.28 12.29
CA THR A 52 6.15 -3.07 11.58
C THR A 52 5.00 -2.34 12.28
N ASN A 53 4.22 -1.56 11.52
CA ASN A 53 2.97 -0.97 11.98
C ASN A 53 1.90 -2.03 12.32
N VAL A 54 2.04 -3.23 11.76
CA VAL A 54 1.18 -4.38 12.07
C VAL A 54 1.55 -4.91 13.44
N LYS A 55 0.57 -4.97 14.31
CA LYS A 55 0.62 -5.70 15.58
C LYS A 55 -0.02 -7.06 15.35
N GLY A 56 0.74 -7.97 14.73
CA GLY A 56 0.30 -9.28 14.29
C GLY A 56 1.43 -10.04 13.61
N GLY A 57 1.13 -11.18 13.01
CA GLY A 57 2.06 -12.02 12.27
C GLY A 57 2.27 -11.57 10.84
N MET A 58 3.47 -11.78 10.32
CA MET A 58 3.83 -11.54 8.91
C MET A 58 4.68 -12.67 8.35
N THR A 59 4.63 -12.86 7.04
CA THR A 59 5.67 -13.60 6.31
C THR A 59 6.89 -12.71 6.07
N ALA A 60 7.96 -13.27 5.50
CA ALA A 60 9.07 -12.43 4.98
C ALA A 60 8.54 -11.41 3.94
N TRP A 61 9.21 -10.24 3.85
CA TRP A 61 8.81 -9.12 2.99
C TRP A 61 8.61 -9.48 1.51
N ASN A 62 9.44 -10.35 0.97
CA ASN A 62 9.39 -10.73 -0.46
C ASN A 62 8.79 -12.12 -0.65
N HIS A 63 8.01 -12.60 0.32
CA HIS A 63 7.50 -13.97 0.34
C HIS A 63 6.73 -14.35 -0.93
N PHE A 64 5.96 -13.41 -1.50
CA PHE A 64 5.15 -13.66 -2.69
C PHE A 64 5.83 -13.29 -4.01
N ILE A 65 6.98 -12.60 -3.97
CA ILE A 65 7.70 -12.23 -5.19
C ILE A 65 8.14 -13.50 -5.95
N GLY A 66 7.75 -13.59 -7.21
CA GLY A 66 8.05 -14.72 -8.08
C GLY A 66 7.16 -15.95 -7.93
N LYS A 67 6.20 -15.95 -6.98
CA LYS A 67 5.22 -17.04 -6.86
C LYS A 67 4.14 -16.95 -7.94
N ASP A 68 3.83 -18.07 -8.56
CA ASP A 68 2.85 -18.13 -9.67
C ASP A 68 1.47 -17.61 -9.26
N MET A 69 1.00 -17.95 -8.05
CA MET A 69 -0.29 -17.48 -7.54
C MET A 69 -0.37 -15.94 -7.43
N PHE A 70 0.73 -15.30 -7.05
CA PHE A 70 0.82 -13.85 -6.99
C PHE A 70 0.92 -13.25 -8.40
N ASN A 71 1.74 -13.84 -9.27
CA ASN A 71 1.86 -13.41 -10.66
C ASN A 71 0.51 -13.48 -11.40
N GLN A 72 -0.28 -14.53 -11.17
CA GLN A 72 -1.64 -14.66 -11.73
C GLN A 72 -2.58 -13.55 -11.23
N PHE A 73 -2.52 -13.20 -9.94
CA PHE A 73 -3.26 -12.08 -9.39
C PHE A 73 -2.84 -10.75 -10.02
N MET A 74 -1.54 -10.51 -10.20
CA MET A 74 -1.02 -9.30 -10.85
C MET A 74 -1.47 -9.20 -12.31
N VAL A 75 -1.41 -10.29 -13.05
CA VAL A 75 -1.92 -10.36 -14.44
C VAL A 75 -3.42 -10.03 -14.49
N TYR A 76 -4.20 -10.55 -13.54
CA TYR A 76 -5.62 -10.22 -13.42
C TYR A 76 -5.85 -8.72 -13.19
N LEU A 77 -5.11 -8.09 -12.28
CA LEU A 77 -5.21 -6.66 -12.00
C LEU A 77 -4.88 -5.82 -13.23
N ILE A 78 -3.79 -6.17 -13.94
CA ILE A 78 -3.37 -5.49 -15.16
C ILE A 78 -4.49 -5.56 -16.20
N ASN A 79 -4.95 -6.76 -16.52
CA ASN A 79 -5.99 -6.98 -17.53
C ASN A 79 -7.28 -6.23 -17.21
N LYS A 80 -7.62 -6.11 -15.93
CA LYS A 80 -8.85 -5.45 -15.50
C LYS A 80 -8.76 -3.93 -15.51
N HIS A 81 -7.62 -3.36 -15.17
CA HIS A 81 -7.50 -1.94 -14.87
C HIS A 81 -6.57 -1.14 -15.81
N GLN A 82 -5.79 -1.79 -16.68
CA GLN A 82 -4.84 -1.09 -17.57
C GLN A 82 -5.48 -0.03 -18.45
N THR A 83 -6.73 -0.23 -18.90
CA THR A 83 -7.43 0.73 -19.79
C THR A 83 -7.93 1.96 -19.03
N THR A 84 -8.29 1.81 -17.76
CA THR A 84 -8.82 2.89 -16.92
C THR A 84 -7.74 3.60 -16.10
N HIS A 85 -6.62 2.92 -15.84
CA HIS A 85 -5.49 3.42 -15.06
C HIS A 85 -4.15 3.09 -15.76
N PRO A 86 -3.94 3.56 -17.01
CA PRO A 86 -2.76 3.20 -17.79
C PRO A 86 -1.46 3.57 -17.06
N ASN A 87 -1.39 4.76 -16.46
CA ASN A 87 -0.19 5.25 -15.79
C ASN A 87 0.27 4.37 -14.61
N LEU A 88 -0.66 3.63 -13.97
CA LEU A 88 -0.32 2.72 -12.88
C LEU A 88 0.24 1.41 -13.41
N PHE A 89 -0.29 0.93 -14.54
CA PHE A 89 0.00 -0.42 -15.06
C PHE A 89 0.93 -0.42 -16.28
N GLU A 90 1.17 0.71 -16.94
CA GLU A 90 2.10 0.82 -18.05
C GLU A 90 3.50 0.35 -17.66
N TYR A 91 3.92 0.69 -16.46
CA TYR A 91 5.21 0.28 -15.91
C TYR A 91 5.27 -1.19 -15.46
N PHE A 92 4.13 -1.83 -15.20
CA PHE A 92 4.08 -3.24 -14.84
C PHE A 92 4.51 -4.18 -15.98
N LEU A 93 4.16 -3.80 -17.21
CA LEU A 93 4.45 -4.61 -18.40
C LEU A 93 5.92 -4.52 -18.82
N GLU A 94 6.58 -3.41 -18.53
CA GLU A 94 7.95 -3.17 -18.99
C GLU A 94 9.03 -3.66 -18.01
N ARG A 95 8.73 -3.69 -16.72
CA ARG A 95 9.70 -4.02 -15.67
C ARG A 95 8.99 -4.55 -14.43
N ASN A 96 9.43 -5.62 -13.85
CA ASN A 96 8.98 -6.14 -12.56
C ASN A 96 8.98 -5.04 -11.48
N MET A 97 7.84 -4.36 -11.27
CA MET A 97 7.74 -3.15 -10.45
C MET A 97 7.08 -3.39 -9.09
N VAL A 98 6.86 -4.64 -8.73
CA VAL A 98 6.51 -4.96 -7.35
C VAL A 98 7.80 -4.89 -6.54
N GLU A 99 7.85 -3.95 -5.62
CA GLU A 99 8.99 -3.73 -4.74
C GLU A 99 9.07 -4.82 -3.69
N ASP A 100 7.95 -5.10 -3.08
CA ASP A 100 7.78 -6.15 -2.08
C ASP A 100 6.34 -6.69 -2.10
N ALA A 101 6.18 -7.95 -1.63
CA ALA A 101 4.89 -8.60 -1.48
C ALA A 101 4.94 -9.66 -0.37
N TRP A 102 4.08 -9.49 0.65
CA TRP A 102 4.06 -10.33 1.84
C TRP A 102 2.65 -10.67 2.30
N GLY A 103 2.54 -11.59 3.24
CA GLY A 103 1.29 -11.97 3.90
C GLY A 103 1.22 -11.46 5.32
N ASN A 104 0.02 -11.03 5.74
CA ASN A 104 -0.28 -10.71 7.12
C ASN A 104 -1.23 -11.73 7.74
N GLU A 105 -0.98 -12.10 8.99
CA GLU A 105 -1.90 -12.79 9.88
C GLU A 105 -2.30 -11.85 11.01
N ILE A 106 -3.59 -11.55 11.13
CA ILE A 106 -4.15 -10.69 12.17
C ILE A 106 -5.03 -11.55 13.07
N LYS A 107 -4.68 -11.63 14.33
CA LYS A 107 -5.42 -12.38 15.35
C LYS A 107 -6.41 -11.45 16.08
N PRO A 108 -7.44 -12.00 16.73
CA PRO A 108 -8.24 -11.22 17.69
C PRO A 108 -7.36 -10.50 18.71
N GLY A 109 -7.54 -9.19 18.85
CA GLY A 109 -6.72 -8.33 19.72
C GLY A 109 -5.57 -7.61 19.00
N ASP A 110 -5.18 -8.02 17.79
CA ASP A 110 -4.18 -7.32 16.98
C ASP A 110 -4.72 -6.02 16.41
N SER A 111 -3.82 -5.14 15.99
CA SER A 111 -4.15 -3.83 15.41
C SER A 111 -3.16 -3.45 14.30
N LEU A 112 -3.54 -2.49 13.47
CA LEU A 112 -2.65 -1.84 12.52
C LEU A 112 -2.62 -0.35 12.83
N ASN A 113 -1.47 0.16 13.24
CA ASN A 113 -1.30 1.59 13.44
C ASN A 113 -1.57 2.33 12.13
N TYR A 114 -2.26 3.47 12.24
CA TYR A 114 -2.51 4.33 11.10
C TYR A 114 -1.18 4.84 10.54
N HIS A 115 -0.96 4.59 9.26
CA HIS A 115 0.28 4.93 8.57
C HIS A 115 0.02 5.13 7.06
N GLU A 116 1.01 5.62 6.37
CA GLU A 116 1.02 5.83 4.93
C GLU A 116 2.24 5.16 4.29
N HIS A 117 2.18 4.93 2.99
CA HIS A 117 3.29 4.42 2.18
C HIS A 117 3.77 5.48 1.20
N TYR A 118 5.05 5.43 0.84
CA TYR A 118 5.64 6.28 -0.19
C TYR A 118 5.43 5.73 -1.61
N SER A 119 5.05 4.48 -1.73
CA SER A 119 4.72 3.78 -2.98
C SER A 119 3.22 3.53 -3.09
N THR A 120 2.75 3.18 -4.28
CA THR A 120 1.39 2.67 -4.44
C THR A 120 1.25 1.36 -3.68
N HIS A 121 0.26 1.28 -2.82
CA HIS A 121 0.05 0.18 -1.90
C HIS A 121 -1.19 -0.63 -2.28
N GLY A 122 -1.06 -1.94 -2.32
CA GLY A 122 -2.17 -2.85 -2.63
C GLY A 122 -2.42 -3.87 -1.52
N ILE A 123 -3.69 -4.19 -1.30
CA ILE A 123 -4.15 -5.20 -0.34
C ILE A 123 -5.12 -6.13 -1.06
N LEU A 124 -4.90 -7.44 -0.96
CA LEU A 124 -5.88 -8.49 -1.29
C LEU A 124 -6.29 -9.19 0.00
N TYR A 125 -7.57 -9.16 0.33
CA TYR A 125 -8.11 -9.85 1.49
C TYR A 125 -8.37 -11.32 1.17
N LEU A 126 -7.85 -12.22 2.01
CA LEU A 126 -7.98 -13.67 1.83
C LEU A 126 -9.04 -14.27 2.76
N THR A 127 -9.52 -13.47 3.72
CA THR A 127 -10.62 -13.80 4.64
C THR A 127 -11.50 -12.59 4.84
N ASP A 128 -12.73 -12.83 5.29
CA ASP A 128 -13.66 -11.79 5.70
C ASP A 128 -13.22 -11.10 6.99
N GLY A 129 -13.76 -9.90 7.20
CA GLY A 129 -13.69 -9.16 8.46
C GLY A 129 -12.45 -8.27 8.62
N CYS A 130 -12.45 -7.54 9.70
CA CYS A 130 -11.59 -6.43 10.07
C CYS A 130 -11.72 -5.24 9.12
N ASP A 131 -12.17 -4.15 9.67
CA ASP A 131 -12.40 -2.94 8.89
C ASP A 131 -11.08 -2.36 8.37
N LEU A 132 -11.10 -1.87 7.14
CA LEU A 132 -10.11 -0.97 6.59
C LEU A 132 -10.61 0.45 6.81
N ILE A 133 -9.83 1.26 7.50
CA ILE A 133 -10.20 2.64 7.84
C ILE A 133 -9.25 3.59 7.12
N LEU A 134 -9.83 4.56 6.40
CA LEU A 134 -9.14 5.65 5.72
C LEU A 134 -9.60 6.95 6.39
N PRO A 135 -8.94 7.40 7.48
CA PRO A 135 -9.46 8.46 8.34
C PRO A 135 -9.58 9.80 7.64
N GLU A 136 -8.65 10.17 6.77
CA GLU A 136 -8.68 11.43 6.03
C GLU A 136 -9.86 11.53 5.05
N LEU A 137 -10.35 10.39 4.58
CA LEU A 137 -11.47 10.31 3.65
C LEU A 137 -12.81 10.03 4.37
N ASN A 138 -12.77 9.82 5.69
CA ASN A 138 -13.92 9.35 6.48
C ASN A 138 -14.55 8.07 5.89
N ILE A 139 -13.70 7.14 5.44
CA ILE A 139 -14.12 5.87 4.84
C ILE A 139 -13.79 4.73 5.79
N LYS A 140 -14.76 3.86 6.01
CA LYS A 140 -14.65 2.60 6.71
C LYS A 140 -15.24 1.50 5.86
N ILE A 141 -14.47 0.45 5.60
CA ILE A 141 -14.82 -0.66 4.72
C ILE A 141 -14.65 -1.96 5.49
N THR A 142 -15.62 -2.87 5.39
CA THR A 142 -15.49 -4.24 5.90
C THR A 142 -15.28 -5.19 4.73
N PRO A 143 -14.02 -5.55 4.40
CA PRO A 143 -13.71 -6.37 3.22
C PRO A 143 -14.21 -7.80 3.35
N LYS A 144 -14.46 -8.42 2.19
CA LYS A 144 -14.72 -9.84 2.02
C LYS A 144 -13.50 -10.55 1.42
N ALA A 145 -13.42 -11.85 1.61
CA ALA A 145 -12.41 -12.66 0.93
C ALA A 145 -12.49 -12.46 -0.58
N GLY A 146 -11.36 -12.15 -1.21
CA GLY A 146 -11.27 -11.78 -2.62
C GLY A 146 -11.33 -10.28 -2.92
N ASP A 147 -11.77 -9.44 -1.99
CA ASP A 147 -11.75 -8.01 -2.20
C ASP A 147 -10.31 -7.47 -2.20
N TYR A 148 -10.03 -6.57 -3.12
CA TYR A 148 -8.75 -5.88 -3.18
C TYR A 148 -8.92 -4.37 -3.28
N TYR A 149 -7.94 -3.65 -2.74
CA TYR A 149 -7.86 -2.19 -2.78
C TYR A 149 -6.43 -1.79 -3.13
N ILE A 150 -6.28 -0.79 -3.98
CA ILE A 150 -4.99 -0.21 -4.36
C ILE A 150 -5.07 1.29 -4.12
N PHE A 151 -4.17 1.79 -3.29
CA PHE A 151 -4.11 3.17 -2.85
C PHE A 151 -2.93 3.90 -3.48
N PRO A 152 -3.09 5.17 -3.88
CA PRO A 152 -1.94 6.00 -4.23
C PRO A 152 -1.06 6.23 -2.99
N PRO A 153 0.19 6.70 -3.17
CA PRO A 153 1.05 7.12 -2.07
C PRO A 153 0.38 8.14 -1.15
N CYS A 154 0.80 8.17 0.11
CA CYS A 154 0.35 9.16 1.11
C CYS A 154 -1.14 9.09 1.46
N ILE A 155 -1.75 7.91 1.40
CA ILE A 155 -3.08 7.67 1.96
C ILE A 155 -2.91 6.98 3.30
N THR A 156 -3.31 7.69 4.36
CA THR A 156 -3.32 7.13 5.71
C THR A 156 -4.37 6.02 5.79
N HIS A 157 -3.96 4.85 6.27
CA HIS A 157 -4.85 3.72 6.47
C HIS A 157 -4.42 2.88 7.66
N GLY A 158 -5.38 2.11 8.17
CA GLY A 158 -5.16 1.24 9.31
C GLY A 158 -6.46 0.58 9.75
N PHE A 159 -6.42 -0.03 10.93
CA PHE A 159 -7.59 -0.52 11.64
C PHE A 159 -7.32 -0.51 13.14
N ASP A 160 -8.40 -0.33 13.89
CA ASP A 160 -8.39 -0.41 15.35
C ASP A 160 -8.18 -1.86 15.80
N VAL A 161 -8.22 -2.11 17.12
CA VAL A 161 -8.10 -3.46 17.66
C VAL A 161 -9.15 -4.38 17.03
N TYR A 162 -8.67 -5.45 16.39
CA TYR A 162 -9.53 -6.43 15.74
C TYR A 162 -10.33 -7.23 16.77
N GLN A 163 -11.66 -7.17 16.66
CA GLN A 163 -12.62 -7.78 17.59
C GLN A 163 -13.26 -9.07 17.05
N GLY A 164 -12.76 -9.62 15.93
CA GLY A 164 -13.27 -10.87 15.36
C GLY A 164 -12.93 -12.08 16.21
N ASP A 165 -13.49 -13.23 15.86
CA ASP A 165 -13.30 -14.53 16.55
C ASP A 165 -12.31 -15.47 15.83
N LYS A 166 -11.89 -15.11 14.61
CA LYS A 166 -11.00 -15.90 13.75
C LYS A 166 -9.83 -15.06 13.25
N ASN A 167 -8.70 -15.72 13.01
CA ASN A 167 -7.57 -15.05 12.36
C ASN A 167 -7.97 -14.56 10.97
N ARG A 168 -7.54 -13.38 10.64
CA ARG A 168 -7.70 -12.74 9.35
C ARG A 168 -6.38 -12.75 8.58
N TYR A 169 -6.47 -12.96 7.27
CA TYR A 169 -5.32 -13.03 6.39
C TYR A 169 -5.46 -12.07 5.22
N SER A 170 -4.38 -11.42 4.86
CA SER A 170 -4.29 -10.56 3.69
C SER A 170 -2.93 -10.66 3.03
N LEU A 171 -2.90 -10.49 1.72
CA LEU A 171 -1.69 -10.32 0.93
C LEU A 171 -1.50 -8.83 0.65
N ILE A 172 -0.32 -8.33 0.94
CA ILE A 172 0.05 -6.93 0.80
C ILE A 172 1.14 -6.83 -0.27
N PHE A 173 1.12 -5.76 -1.06
CA PHE A 173 2.17 -5.50 -2.04
C PHE A 173 2.37 -4.01 -2.26
N ASN A 174 3.60 -3.62 -2.54
CA ASN A 174 3.97 -2.27 -2.90
C ASN A 174 4.44 -2.21 -4.36
N ILE A 175 3.96 -1.19 -5.06
CA ILE A 175 4.30 -0.92 -6.45
C ILE A 175 5.10 0.37 -6.48
N THR A 176 6.36 0.31 -6.87
CA THR A 176 7.19 1.50 -7.03
C THR A 176 6.89 2.17 -8.35
N GLN A 177 6.46 3.43 -8.30
CA GLN A 177 6.45 4.27 -9.49
C GLN A 177 7.87 4.80 -9.71
N LYS A 178 8.50 4.38 -10.78
CA LYS A 178 9.93 4.62 -11.08
C LYS A 178 10.36 6.09 -11.15
N ASP A 179 9.44 7.04 -11.17
CA ASP A 179 9.72 8.45 -11.48
C ASP A 179 9.55 9.46 -10.33
N SER A 180 9.00 9.07 -9.17
CA SER A 180 8.64 10.11 -8.21
C SER A 180 9.74 10.48 -7.21
N SER A 181 10.55 9.55 -6.73
CA SER A 181 11.57 9.88 -5.71
C SER A 181 13.01 9.81 -6.23
N PHE A 182 13.34 8.86 -7.09
CA PHE A 182 14.72 8.71 -7.62
C PHE A 182 15.08 9.85 -8.58
N ASN A 183 14.13 10.39 -9.33
CA ASN A 183 14.35 11.52 -10.22
C ASN A 183 14.42 12.87 -9.51
N ILE A 184 13.76 13.04 -8.35
CA ILE A 184 13.86 14.27 -7.56
C ILE A 184 15.26 14.42 -6.98
N ASN A 185 15.82 13.37 -6.41
CA ASN A 185 17.17 13.39 -5.88
C ASN A 185 18.22 13.61 -6.98
N LYS A 186 18.08 12.93 -8.13
CA LYS A 186 18.97 13.16 -9.29
C LYS A 186 18.78 14.55 -9.92
N LYS A 187 17.56 15.09 -9.91
CA LYS A 187 17.29 16.46 -10.35
C LYS A 187 17.87 17.48 -9.37
N LEU A 188 17.78 17.24 -8.07
CA LEU A 188 18.36 18.06 -7.03
C LEU A 188 19.89 18.02 -7.05
N GLU A 189 20.51 16.86 -7.29
CA GLU A 189 21.96 16.75 -7.48
C GLU A 189 22.41 17.51 -8.72
N LYS A 190 21.77 17.36 -9.86
CA LYS A 190 22.07 18.14 -11.08
C LYS A 190 21.83 19.64 -10.94
N LEU A 191 20.89 20.07 -10.08
CA LEU A 191 20.68 21.46 -9.75
C LEU A 191 21.79 22.00 -8.84
N LYS A 192 22.25 21.20 -7.86
CA LYS A 192 23.38 21.55 -6.99
C LYS A 192 24.70 21.67 -7.79
N GLU A 193 24.92 20.78 -8.75
CA GLU A 193 26.09 20.85 -9.65
C GLU A 193 26.09 22.10 -10.52
N LYS A 194 24.91 22.62 -10.92
CA LYS A 194 24.76 23.84 -11.72
C LYS A 194 24.82 25.13 -10.93
N THR A 195 24.63 25.09 -9.61
CA THR A 195 24.67 26.28 -8.73
C THR A 195 26.01 26.46 -8.03
N ASN A 196 26.93 25.55 -8.19
CA ASN A 196 28.32 25.64 -7.66
C ASN A 196 29.32 26.12 -8.74
N VAL A 197 28.89 27.01 -9.65
CA VAL A 197 29.78 27.79 -10.53
C VAL A 197 29.76 29.24 -10.09
#